data_fb0764e5ed4cb40f682a7dc671edf7dc
#
_entry.id   fb0764e5ed4cb40f682a7dc671edf7dc
#
_cell.length_a   1.000
_cell.length_b   1.000
_cell.length_c   1.000
_cell.angle_alpha   90.00
_cell.angle_beta   90.00
_cell.angle_gamma   90.00
#
_symmetry.space_group_name_H-M   'P 1'
#
loop_
_entity.id
_entity.type
_entity.pdbx_description
1 polymer ?
#
loop_
_entity_poly.entity_id
_entity_poly.type
_entity_poly.pdbx_seq_one_letter_code
_entity_poly.pdbx_strand_id
1 'polypeptide(L)'
;MNRERALKVVLVVVGLIFSALGYPLTMFVRQDPALAMMLSVYVTLGIFLLLAARDPSANRSLIAFTAWSSFAHAAVMSYQAFRNLVARGELVGSAVLVVIGVVLIVLAPAKQPIERASAVAA
;
A
#
# COMPACT_ATOMS: atom_id res chain seq x y z
N MET A 1 12.55 -13.92 13.78
CA MET A 1 11.17 -13.82 13.23
C MET A 1 11.18 -14.38 11.83
N ASN A 2 10.29 -15.30 11.50
CA ASN A 2 10.26 -15.86 10.15
C ASN A 2 9.61 -14.89 9.16
N ARG A 3 9.75 -15.20 7.86
CA ARG A 3 9.26 -14.34 6.78
C ARG A 3 7.75 -14.10 6.84
N GLU A 4 6.97 -15.14 7.11
CA GLU A 4 5.51 -15.02 7.20
C GLU A 4 5.08 -14.12 8.34
N ARG A 5 5.70 -14.30 9.51
CA ARG A 5 5.40 -13.47 10.67
C ARG A 5 5.79 -12.02 10.43
N ALA A 6 6.95 -11.80 9.82
CA ALA A 6 7.41 -10.46 9.45
C ALA A 6 6.40 -9.80 8.49
N LEU A 7 5.92 -10.54 7.49
CA LEU A 7 4.93 -10.03 6.55
C LEU A 7 3.62 -9.67 7.25
N LYS A 8 3.14 -10.51 8.16
CA LYS A 8 1.91 -10.20 8.93
C LYS A 8 2.07 -8.92 9.74
N VAL A 9 3.21 -8.74 10.40
CA VAL A 9 3.49 -7.51 11.15
C VAL A 9 3.49 -6.30 10.23
N VAL A 10 4.15 -6.40 9.08
CA VAL A 10 4.20 -5.30 8.10
C VAL A 10 2.80 -4.98 7.60
N LEU A 11 2.00 -5.97 7.27
CA LEU A 11 0.62 -5.76 6.79
C LEU A 11 -0.23 -5.06 7.84
N VAL A 12 -0.10 -5.44 9.11
CA VAL A 12 -0.82 -4.78 10.20
C VAL A 12 -0.36 -3.33 10.34
N VAL A 13 0.95 -3.09 10.34
CA VAL A 13 1.50 -1.72 10.49
C VAL A 13 1.06 -0.83 9.34
N VAL A 14 1.23 -1.29 8.09
CA VAL A 14 0.84 -0.51 6.91
C VAL A 14 -0.67 -0.33 6.88
N GLY A 15 -1.43 -1.37 7.21
CA GLY A 15 -2.88 -1.30 7.27
C GLY A 15 -3.37 -0.28 8.29
N LEU A 16 -2.74 -0.22 9.47
CA LEU A 16 -3.08 0.78 10.48
C LEU A 16 -2.74 2.19 10.01
N ILE A 17 -1.56 2.37 9.39
CA ILE A 17 -1.16 3.68 8.85
C ILE A 17 -2.17 4.16 7.81
N PHE A 18 -2.52 3.29 6.85
CA PHE A 18 -3.46 3.67 5.78
C PHE A 18 -4.87 3.88 6.32
N SER A 19 -5.32 3.06 7.25
CA SER A 19 -6.64 3.24 7.88
C SER A 19 -6.71 4.55 8.67
N ALA A 20 -5.60 4.94 9.30
CA ALA A 20 -5.53 6.20 10.04
C ALA A 20 -5.69 7.43 9.15
N LEU A 21 -5.51 7.29 7.83
CA LEU A 21 -5.76 8.37 6.88
C LEU A 21 -7.24 8.79 6.83
N GLY A 22 -8.12 8.01 7.45
CA GLY A 22 -9.52 8.42 7.63
C GLY A 22 -9.67 9.72 8.42
N TYR A 23 -8.74 10.02 9.34
CA TYR A 23 -8.78 11.28 10.07
C TYR A 23 -8.53 12.49 9.16
N PRO A 24 -7.41 12.58 8.41
CA PRO A 24 -7.25 13.68 7.46
C PRO A 24 -8.31 13.67 6.36
N LEU A 25 -8.86 12.52 5.99
CA LEU A 25 -9.96 12.46 5.04
C LEU A 25 -11.14 13.33 5.49
N THR A 26 -11.53 13.23 6.76
CA THR A 26 -12.64 14.04 7.28
C THR A 26 -12.33 15.52 7.26
N MET A 27 -11.06 15.89 7.39
CA MET A 27 -10.63 17.29 7.34
C MET A 27 -10.67 17.85 5.92
N PHE A 28 -10.27 17.06 4.94
CA PHE A 28 -10.06 17.53 3.56
C PHE A 28 -11.25 17.30 2.64
N VAL A 29 -12.31 16.66 3.11
CA VAL A 29 -13.46 16.32 2.26
C VAL A 29 -14.08 17.55 1.58
N ARG A 30 -13.99 18.70 2.21
CA ARG A 30 -14.49 19.97 1.65
C ARG A 30 -13.38 20.86 1.10
N GLN A 31 -12.20 20.80 1.69
CA GLN A 31 -11.09 21.71 1.36
C GLN A 31 -10.33 21.29 0.12
N ASP A 32 -10.14 19.98 -0.06
CA ASP A 32 -9.43 19.41 -1.20
C ASP A 32 -10.11 18.12 -1.62
N PRO A 33 -11.14 18.21 -2.47
CA PRO A 33 -11.92 17.02 -2.86
C PRO A 33 -11.10 15.93 -3.53
N ALA A 34 -10.10 16.30 -4.36
CA ALA A 34 -9.27 15.31 -5.04
C ALA A 34 -8.41 14.54 -4.04
N LEU A 35 -7.80 15.23 -3.10
CA LEU A 35 -7.04 14.59 -2.02
C LEU A 35 -7.94 13.69 -1.19
N ALA A 36 -9.14 14.14 -0.86
CA ALA A 36 -10.09 13.35 -0.08
C ALA A 36 -10.48 12.06 -0.81
N MET A 37 -10.69 12.13 -2.13
CA MET A 37 -10.98 10.93 -2.93
C MET A 37 -9.82 9.93 -2.89
N MET A 38 -8.59 10.41 -3.01
CA MET A 38 -7.41 9.57 -2.91
C MET A 38 -7.30 8.93 -1.52
N LEU A 39 -7.50 9.71 -0.45
CA LEU A 39 -7.44 9.21 0.91
C LEU A 39 -8.48 8.12 1.17
N SER A 40 -9.67 8.23 0.56
CA SER A 40 -10.70 7.20 0.72
C SER A 40 -10.25 5.84 0.18
N VAL A 41 -9.54 5.84 -0.94
CA VAL A 41 -8.98 4.61 -1.52
C VAL A 41 -7.93 4.01 -0.58
N TYR A 42 -7.07 4.84 -0.01
CA TYR A 42 -6.05 4.37 0.92
C TYR A 42 -6.64 3.83 2.22
N VAL A 43 -7.68 4.45 2.75
CA VAL A 43 -8.38 3.94 3.95
C VAL A 43 -8.96 2.56 3.66
N THR A 44 -9.62 2.41 2.53
CA THR A 44 -10.18 1.12 2.11
C THR A 44 -9.07 0.08 1.96
N LEU A 45 -7.98 0.44 1.29
CA LEU A 45 -6.82 -0.44 1.13
C LEU A 45 -6.25 -0.84 2.49
N GLY A 46 -6.16 0.10 3.44
CA GLY A 46 -5.68 -0.16 4.78
C GLY A 46 -6.51 -1.23 5.50
N ILE A 47 -7.82 -1.12 5.40
CA ILE A 47 -8.73 -2.12 5.99
C ILE A 47 -8.49 -3.49 5.37
N PHE A 48 -8.36 -3.56 4.04
CA PHE A 48 -8.11 -4.83 3.36
C PHE A 48 -6.75 -5.41 3.69
N LEU A 49 -5.74 -4.57 3.94
CA LEU A 49 -4.43 -5.05 4.39
C LEU A 49 -4.50 -5.68 5.78
N LEU A 50 -5.31 -5.10 6.68
CA LEU A 50 -5.54 -5.70 8.00
C LEU A 50 -6.21 -7.06 7.88
N LEU A 51 -7.17 -7.20 6.97
CA LEU A 51 -7.80 -8.48 6.70
C LEU A 51 -6.82 -9.47 6.07
N ALA A 52 -5.98 -9.00 5.15
CA ALA A 52 -4.97 -9.82 4.50
C ALA A 52 -3.92 -10.36 5.47
N ALA A 53 -3.69 -9.67 6.59
CA ALA A 53 -2.73 -10.11 7.60
C ALA A 53 -3.14 -11.45 8.24
N ARG A 54 -4.42 -11.83 8.15
CA ARG A 54 -4.90 -13.13 8.65
C ARG A 54 -4.39 -14.29 7.80
N ASP A 55 -4.32 -14.08 6.48
CA ASP A 55 -3.84 -15.10 5.55
C ASP A 55 -3.17 -14.41 4.36
N PRO A 56 -1.88 -14.03 4.48
CA PRO A 56 -1.17 -13.34 3.40
C PRO A 56 -1.10 -14.16 2.12
N SER A 57 -0.97 -15.47 2.21
CA SER A 57 -0.87 -16.33 1.03
C SER A 57 -2.12 -16.30 0.17
N ALA A 58 -3.29 -16.13 0.77
CA ALA A 58 -4.55 -16.00 0.04
C ALA A 58 -4.74 -14.61 -0.57
N ASN A 59 -3.89 -13.64 -0.22
CA ASN A 59 -4.06 -12.24 -0.62
C ASN A 59 -2.83 -11.71 -1.36
N ARG A 60 -2.17 -12.57 -2.14
CA ARG A 60 -0.94 -12.20 -2.85
C ARG A 60 -1.16 -11.05 -3.83
N SER A 61 -2.28 -11.05 -4.56
CA SER A 61 -2.56 -10.00 -5.53
C SER A 61 -2.81 -8.64 -4.85
N LEU A 62 -3.44 -8.64 -3.68
CA LEU A 62 -3.63 -7.40 -2.91
C LEU A 62 -2.28 -6.85 -2.43
N ILE A 63 -1.39 -7.72 -1.96
CA ILE A 63 -0.05 -7.33 -1.51
C ILE A 63 0.75 -6.76 -2.69
N ALA A 64 0.71 -7.44 -3.84
CA ALA A 64 1.37 -6.97 -5.05
C ALA A 64 0.80 -5.61 -5.51
N PHE A 65 -0.50 -5.47 -5.51
CA PHE A 65 -1.15 -4.20 -5.87
C PHE A 65 -0.70 -3.07 -4.93
N THR A 66 -0.66 -3.35 -3.63
CA THR A 66 -0.24 -2.35 -2.64
C THR A 66 1.20 -1.90 -2.91
N ALA A 67 2.10 -2.85 -3.18
CA ALA A 67 3.50 -2.55 -3.47
C ALA A 67 3.64 -1.68 -4.72
N TRP A 68 3.04 -2.12 -5.83
CA TRP A 68 3.19 -1.42 -7.11
C TRP A 68 2.44 -0.09 -7.15
N SER A 69 1.26 -0.01 -6.53
CA SER A 69 0.55 1.26 -6.43
C SER A 69 1.29 2.27 -5.55
N SER A 70 1.99 1.79 -4.51
CA SER A 70 2.84 2.64 -3.69
C SER A 70 3.99 3.23 -4.51
N PHE A 71 4.62 2.44 -5.38
CA PHE A 71 5.66 2.93 -6.27
C PHE A 71 5.10 3.96 -7.27
N ALA A 72 3.96 3.67 -7.87
CA ALA A 72 3.33 4.59 -8.82
C ALA A 72 2.98 5.93 -8.16
N HIS A 73 2.39 5.87 -6.98
CA HIS A 73 2.05 7.07 -6.19
C HIS A 73 3.31 7.86 -5.85
N ALA A 74 4.36 7.17 -5.37
CA ALA A 74 5.62 7.82 -5.03
C ALA A 74 6.26 8.49 -6.25
N ALA A 75 6.20 7.87 -7.42
CA ALA A 75 6.72 8.43 -8.65
C ALA A 75 6.01 9.73 -9.03
N VAL A 76 4.69 9.73 -8.99
CA VAL A 76 3.90 10.93 -9.31
C VAL A 76 4.15 12.04 -8.30
N MET A 77 4.12 11.69 -7.01
CA MET A 77 4.32 12.67 -5.94
C MET A 77 5.72 13.28 -6.00
N SER A 78 6.74 12.46 -6.29
CA SER A 78 8.12 12.94 -6.43
C SER A 78 8.26 13.89 -7.63
N TYR A 79 7.67 13.55 -8.76
CA TYR A 79 7.63 14.44 -9.92
C TYR A 79 6.99 15.77 -9.56
N GLN A 80 5.85 15.74 -8.92
CA GLN A 80 5.13 16.96 -8.51
C GLN A 80 5.97 17.81 -7.54
N ALA A 81 6.67 17.18 -6.60
CA ALA A 81 7.53 17.90 -5.66
C ALA A 81 8.73 18.56 -6.36
N PHE A 82 9.36 17.86 -7.31
CA PHE A 82 10.46 18.42 -8.06
C PHE A 82 10.03 19.54 -9.00
N ARG A 83 8.78 19.52 -9.47
CA ARG A 83 8.21 20.61 -10.29
C ARG A 83 7.57 21.71 -9.45
N ASN A 84 7.71 21.66 -8.14
CA ASN A 84 7.13 22.62 -7.18
C ASN A 84 5.60 22.73 -7.27
N LEU A 85 4.94 21.66 -7.71
CA LEU A 85 3.48 21.59 -7.74
C LEU A 85 2.90 21.25 -6.36
N VAL A 86 3.69 20.59 -5.53
CA VAL A 86 3.38 20.29 -4.13
C VAL A 86 4.61 20.64 -3.28
N ALA A 87 4.44 20.68 -1.97
CA ALA A 87 5.53 20.98 -1.05
C ALA A 87 6.63 19.92 -1.13
N ARG A 88 7.88 20.33 -1.03
CA ARG A 88 9.03 19.39 -1.05
C ARG A 88 9.01 18.42 0.13
N GLY A 89 8.34 18.77 1.23
CA GLY A 89 8.11 17.86 2.35
C GLY A 89 7.37 16.58 1.95
N GLU A 90 6.61 16.60 0.85
CA GLU A 90 5.93 15.42 0.32
C GLU A 90 6.90 14.32 -0.13
N LEU A 91 8.19 14.66 -0.35
CA LEU A 91 9.21 13.66 -0.66
C LEU A 91 9.42 12.67 0.50
N VAL A 92 9.15 13.09 1.74
CA VAL A 92 9.18 12.16 2.89
C VAL A 92 8.11 11.08 2.72
N GLY A 93 6.90 11.48 2.32
CA GLY A 93 5.83 10.52 2.02
C GLY A 93 6.19 9.58 0.88
N SER A 94 6.81 10.12 -0.18
CA SER A 94 7.28 9.29 -1.30
C SER A 94 8.29 8.25 -0.83
N ALA A 95 9.25 8.64 0.01
CA ALA A 95 10.25 7.73 0.55
C ALA A 95 9.59 6.62 1.40
N VAL A 96 8.61 6.97 2.22
CA VAL A 96 7.87 5.99 3.02
C VAL A 96 7.16 4.98 2.12
N LEU A 97 6.51 5.46 1.05
CA LEU A 97 5.81 4.57 0.12
C LEU A 97 6.76 3.65 -0.62
N VAL A 98 7.95 4.14 -1.01
CA VAL A 98 8.96 3.29 -1.65
C VAL A 98 9.42 2.20 -0.68
N VAL A 99 9.68 2.53 0.57
CA VAL A 99 10.07 1.55 1.59
C VAL A 99 8.96 0.51 1.77
N ILE A 100 7.71 0.94 1.88
CA ILE A 100 6.57 0.03 2.00
C ILE A 100 6.53 -0.92 0.80
N GLY A 101 6.65 -0.39 -0.41
CA GLY A 101 6.62 -1.20 -1.63
C GLY A 101 7.73 -2.24 -1.67
N VAL A 102 8.97 -1.84 -1.37
CA VAL A 102 10.12 -2.74 -1.36
C VAL A 102 9.93 -3.85 -0.32
N VAL A 103 9.55 -3.48 0.90
CA VAL A 103 9.35 -4.45 1.99
C VAL A 103 8.27 -5.46 1.62
N LEU A 104 7.16 -5.01 1.05
CA LEU A 104 6.08 -5.91 0.66
C LEU A 104 6.50 -6.86 -0.46
N ILE A 105 7.29 -6.39 -1.43
CA ILE A 105 7.79 -7.27 -2.50
C ILE A 105 8.76 -8.32 -1.93
N VAL A 106 9.68 -7.89 -1.09
CA VAL A 106 10.68 -8.79 -0.50
C VAL A 106 10.01 -9.85 0.37
N LEU A 107 8.98 -9.48 1.12
CA LEU A 107 8.27 -10.38 2.03
C LEU A 107 7.08 -11.09 1.39
N ALA A 108 6.74 -10.78 0.12
CA ALA A 108 5.59 -11.38 -0.54
C ALA A 108 5.62 -12.91 -0.45
N PRO A 109 4.45 -13.55 -0.20
CA PRO A 109 4.42 -15.00 -0.08
C PRO A 109 4.72 -15.68 -1.41
N ALA A 110 5.35 -16.86 -1.34
CA ALA A 110 5.63 -17.65 -2.54
C ALA A 110 4.32 -18.10 -3.19
N LYS A 111 4.33 -18.21 -4.52
CA LYS A 111 3.17 -18.69 -5.27
C LYS A 111 2.89 -20.14 -4.89
N GLN A 112 1.64 -20.45 -4.58
CA GLN A 112 1.22 -21.77 -4.18
C GLN A 112 1.23 -22.73 -5.39
N PRO A 113 1.56 -24.02 -5.21
CA PRO A 113 1.54 -25.00 -6.31
C PRO A 113 0.18 -25.09 -7.01
N ILE A 114 -0.91 -24.99 -6.26
CA ILE A 114 -2.28 -25.01 -6.82
C ILE A 114 -2.50 -23.82 -7.75
N GLU A 115 -2.02 -22.63 -7.36
CA GLU A 115 -2.11 -21.43 -8.20
C GLU A 115 -1.33 -21.61 -9.50
N ARG A 116 -0.13 -22.21 -9.42
CA ARG A 116 0.70 -22.49 -10.61
C ARG A 116 0.00 -23.47 -11.55
N ALA A 117 -0.59 -24.52 -11.02
CA ALA A 117 -1.34 -25.49 -11.80
C ALA A 117 -2.54 -24.84 -12.49
N SER A 118 -3.28 -23.99 -11.77
CA SER A 118 -4.41 -23.27 -12.34
C SER A 118 -3.96 -22.29 -13.45
N ALA A 119 -2.85 -21.61 -13.27
CA ALA A 119 -2.30 -20.68 -14.26
C ALA A 119 -1.88 -21.42 -15.53
N VAL A 120 -1.30 -22.62 -15.41
CA VAL A 120 -0.91 -23.43 -16.56
C VAL A 120 -2.14 -23.99 -17.29
N ALA A 121 -3.17 -24.40 -16.55
CA ALA A 121 -4.40 -24.93 -17.13
C ALA A 121 -5.26 -23.86 -17.83
N ALA A 122 -5.12 -22.63 -17.43
CA ALA A 122 -5.84 -21.52 -18.05
C ALA A 122 -5.20 -21.11 -19.37
#